data_5eeeab3ecd1a79ead1bf523783449a0d
#
_entry.id   5eeeab3ecd1a79ead1bf523783449a0d
#
_cell.length_a   1.000
_cell.length_b   1.000
_cell.length_c   1.000
_cell.angle_alpha   90.00
_cell.angle_beta   90.00
_cell.angle_gamma   90.00
#
_symmetry.space_group_name_H-M   'P 1'
#
loop_
_entity.id
_entity.type
_entity.pdbx_description
1 polymer ?
#
loop_
_entity_poly.entity_id
_entity_poly.type
_entity_poly.pdbx_seq_one_letter_code
_entity_poly.pdbx_strand_id
1 'polypeptide(L)'
;VSLAKYIKNVHICAVDISSKALEIAKKNAELNGVKNNIEFIESNLFDKIKEKKFDIIVSNPPYIETETIKTLSKEVQSEPKIALDGGKDGLDFYRKIADSGSKYLNRQGYICLEIGYNQRIAVRQILENKKRYVNINCIKDLCGNDRVITAQIG
;
A
#
# COMPACT_ATOMS: atom_id res chain seq x y z
N VAL A 1 -5.10 11.77 0.99
CA VAL A 1 -6.01 12.89 1.33
C VAL A 1 -6.82 12.55 2.57
N SER A 2 -7.58 11.43 2.62
CA SER A 2 -8.45 11.08 3.75
C SER A 2 -7.71 11.00 5.09
N LEU A 3 -6.57 10.34 5.15
CA LEU A 3 -5.76 10.29 6.38
C LEU A 3 -5.37 11.69 6.84
N ALA A 4 -4.93 12.58 5.93
CA ALA A 4 -4.59 13.96 6.27
C ALA A 4 -5.79 14.79 6.74
N LYS A 5 -7.00 14.45 6.29
CA LYS A 5 -8.24 15.15 6.65
C LYS A 5 -8.74 14.76 8.04
N TYR A 6 -8.62 13.48 8.40
CA TYR A 6 -9.26 12.94 9.60
C TYR A 6 -8.30 12.71 10.77
N ILE A 7 -6.99 12.62 10.52
CA ILE A 7 -6.00 12.44 11.59
C ILE A 7 -5.33 13.79 11.89
N LYS A 8 -5.45 14.26 13.13
CA LYS A 8 -4.81 15.51 13.57
C LYS A 8 -3.29 15.34 13.65
N ASN A 9 -2.56 16.39 13.28
CA ASN A 9 -1.09 16.45 13.38
C ASN A 9 -0.36 15.33 12.61
N VAL A 10 -0.96 14.82 11.52
CA VAL A 10 -0.32 13.82 10.68
C VAL A 10 0.54 14.49 9.60
N HIS A 11 1.71 13.91 9.33
CA HIS A 11 2.52 14.19 8.16
C HIS A 11 2.53 12.96 7.25
N ILE A 12 2.20 13.13 6.00
CA ILE A 12 2.05 12.02 5.04
C ILE A 12 3.11 12.16 3.95
N CYS A 13 3.78 11.07 3.66
CA CYS A 13 4.58 10.91 2.45
C CYS A 13 3.76 10.05 1.47
N ALA A 14 3.20 10.67 0.45
CA ALA A 14 2.43 10.01 -0.59
C ALA A 14 3.35 9.65 -1.76
N VAL A 15 3.39 8.38 -2.10
CA VAL A 15 4.28 7.82 -3.11
C VAL A 15 3.47 7.17 -4.21
N ASP A 16 3.79 7.48 -5.44
CA ASP A 16 3.28 6.78 -6.63
C ASP A 16 4.34 6.79 -7.73
N ILE A 17 4.33 5.78 -8.58
CA ILE A 17 5.20 5.71 -9.75
C ILE A 17 4.70 6.59 -10.90
N SER A 18 3.41 6.94 -10.89
CA SER A 18 2.74 7.77 -11.88
C SER A 18 2.74 9.25 -11.49
N SER A 19 3.48 10.07 -12.21
CA SER A 19 3.43 11.53 -12.06
C SER A 19 2.00 12.08 -12.25
N LYS A 20 1.23 11.51 -13.18
CA LYS A 20 -0.17 11.88 -13.42
C LYS A 20 -1.07 11.60 -12.21
N ALA A 21 -0.89 10.43 -11.56
CA ALA A 21 -1.62 10.10 -10.34
C ALA A 21 -1.26 11.08 -9.21
N LEU A 22 0.01 11.45 -9.06
CA LEU A 22 0.44 12.44 -8.09
C LEU A 22 -0.10 13.85 -8.37
N GLU A 23 -0.23 14.26 -9.64
CA GLU A 23 -0.87 15.53 -9.99
C GLU A 23 -2.34 15.58 -9.55
N ILE A 24 -3.09 14.48 -9.76
CA ILE A 24 -4.48 14.37 -9.31
C ILE A 24 -4.54 14.37 -7.78
N ALA A 25 -3.65 13.62 -7.12
CA ALA A 25 -3.56 13.57 -5.67
C ALA A 25 -3.27 14.95 -5.06
N LYS A 26 -2.37 15.75 -5.67
CA LYS A 26 -2.07 17.13 -5.27
C LYS A 26 -3.30 18.03 -5.39
N LYS A 27 -4.02 17.99 -6.51
CA LYS A 27 -5.27 18.74 -6.71
C LYS A 27 -6.32 18.37 -5.65
N ASN A 28 -6.48 17.07 -5.39
CA ASN A 28 -7.40 16.59 -4.36
C ASN A 28 -6.99 17.04 -2.95
N ALA A 29 -5.71 17.10 -2.64
CA ALA A 29 -5.19 17.60 -1.37
C ALA A 29 -5.46 19.11 -1.21
N GLU A 30 -5.29 19.89 -2.27
CA GLU A 30 -5.64 21.32 -2.30
C GLU A 30 -7.12 21.55 -2.05
N LEU A 31 -7.99 20.87 -2.80
CA LEU A 31 -9.45 20.95 -2.66
C LEU A 31 -9.94 20.62 -1.25
N ASN A 32 -9.24 19.72 -0.56
CA ASN A 32 -9.57 19.32 0.80
C ASN A 32 -8.85 20.11 1.89
N GLY A 33 -8.02 21.09 1.52
CA GLY A 33 -7.29 21.96 2.46
C GLY A 33 -6.20 21.25 3.27
N VAL A 34 -5.64 20.15 2.75
CA VAL A 34 -4.65 19.32 3.47
C VAL A 34 -3.30 19.19 2.76
N LYS A 35 -3.08 20.00 1.71
CA LYS A 35 -1.85 19.93 0.90
C LYS A 35 -0.58 20.09 1.74
N ASN A 36 -0.59 20.96 2.74
CA ASN A 36 0.58 21.23 3.58
C ASN A 36 0.96 20.06 4.51
N ASN A 37 0.07 19.08 4.67
CA ASN A 37 0.31 17.89 5.47
C ASN A 37 0.85 16.72 4.64
N ILE A 38 0.97 16.88 3.31
CA ILE A 38 1.32 15.79 2.41
C ILE A 38 2.52 16.17 1.54
N GLU A 39 3.57 15.40 1.63
CA GLU A 39 4.67 15.40 0.68
C GLU A 39 4.39 14.38 -0.42
N PHE A 40 4.61 14.76 -1.68
CA PHE A 40 4.35 13.89 -2.84
C PHE A 40 5.66 13.53 -3.52
N ILE A 41 5.96 12.23 -3.64
CA ILE A 41 7.21 11.73 -4.19
C ILE A 41 6.89 10.75 -5.34
N GLU A 42 7.38 11.06 -6.54
CA GLU A 42 7.36 10.11 -7.66
C GLU A 42 8.46 9.06 -7.45
N SER A 43 8.06 7.83 -7.10
CA SER A 43 8.96 6.74 -6.78
C SER A 43 8.29 5.38 -7.02
N ASN A 44 9.10 4.40 -7.38
CA ASN A 44 8.69 3.00 -7.34
C ASN A 44 8.91 2.48 -5.90
N LEU A 45 7.82 2.31 -5.16
CA LEU A 45 7.86 1.96 -3.74
C LEU A 45 8.82 2.90 -2.97
N PHE A 46 9.88 2.36 -2.40
CA PHE A 46 10.80 3.06 -1.51
C PHE A 46 12.04 3.64 -2.21
N ASP A 47 12.21 3.50 -3.53
CA ASP A 47 13.46 3.78 -4.24
C ASP A 47 13.98 5.21 -4.04
N LYS A 48 13.07 6.19 -3.91
CA LYS A 48 13.44 7.59 -3.71
C LYS A 48 13.16 8.08 -2.27
N ILE A 49 12.78 7.18 -1.36
CA ILE A 49 12.61 7.51 0.06
C ILE A 49 13.98 7.49 0.74
N LYS A 50 14.52 8.67 1.06
CA LYS A 50 15.83 8.79 1.73
C LYS A 50 15.64 9.02 3.22
N GLU A 51 16.35 8.24 4.04
CA GLU A 51 16.55 8.45 5.49
C GLU A 51 15.30 8.84 6.31
N LYS A 52 14.11 8.44 5.83
CA LYS A 52 12.85 8.67 6.53
C LYS A 52 12.42 7.42 7.28
N LYS A 53 11.79 7.65 8.42
CA LYS A 53 11.12 6.62 9.21
C LYS A 53 9.66 7.02 9.40
N PHE A 54 8.79 6.04 9.42
CA PHE A 54 7.35 6.21 9.52
C PHE A 54 6.79 5.40 10.67
N ASP A 55 5.75 5.91 11.29
CA ASP A 55 5.01 5.17 12.30
C ASP A 55 4.06 4.16 11.65
N ILE A 56 3.58 4.50 10.44
CA ILE A 56 2.69 3.63 9.68
C ILE A 56 3.05 3.69 8.20
N ILE A 57 3.11 2.52 7.56
CA ILE A 57 3.13 2.37 6.10
C ILE A 57 1.78 1.79 5.68
N VAL A 58 1.08 2.47 4.76
CA VAL A 58 -0.19 2.01 4.18
C VAL A 58 0.00 1.83 2.69
N SER A 59 -0.44 0.70 2.14
CA SER A 59 -0.38 0.44 0.70
C SER A 59 -1.60 -0.35 0.24
N ASN A 60 -2.11 0.04 -0.94
CA ASN A 60 -2.97 -0.76 -1.79
C ASN A 60 -2.17 -1.06 -3.06
N PRO A 61 -1.32 -2.08 -3.05
CA PRO A 61 -0.47 -2.39 -4.20
C PRO A 61 -1.25 -3.16 -5.26
N PRO A 62 -0.78 -3.20 -6.51
CA PRO A 62 -1.30 -4.12 -7.51
C PRO A 62 -1.21 -5.57 -7.00
N TYR A 63 -2.32 -6.32 -7.05
CA TYR A 63 -2.41 -7.66 -6.49
C TYR A 63 -3.13 -8.68 -7.38
N ILE A 64 -3.48 -8.31 -8.60
CA ILE A 64 -4.16 -9.20 -9.53
C ILE A 64 -3.10 -10.01 -10.28
N GLU A 65 -3.32 -11.32 -10.40
CA GLU A 65 -2.45 -12.18 -11.20
C GLU A 65 -2.46 -11.73 -12.67
N THR A 66 -1.28 -11.69 -13.29
CA THR A 66 -1.12 -11.18 -14.67
C THR A 66 -2.10 -11.81 -15.66
N GLU A 67 -2.30 -13.13 -15.61
CA GLU A 67 -3.20 -13.83 -16.54
C GLU A 67 -4.68 -13.57 -16.23
N THR A 68 -5.03 -13.34 -14.97
CA THR A 68 -6.40 -13.03 -14.54
C THR A 68 -6.88 -11.68 -15.06
N ILE A 69 -5.99 -10.69 -15.25
CA ILE A 69 -6.35 -9.36 -15.75
C ILE A 69 -7.16 -9.43 -17.05
N LYS A 70 -6.82 -10.35 -17.93
CA LYS A 70 -7.49 -10.52 -19.24
C LYS A 70 -8.95 -10.99 -19.13
N THR A 71 -9.33 -11.54 -17.98
CA THR A 71 -10.67 -12.11 -17.72
C THR A 71 -11.58 -11.19 -16.91
N LEU A 72 -11.06 -10.05 -16.46
CA LEU A 72 -11.79 -9.08 -15.66
C LEU A 72 -12.83 -8.31 -16.51
N SER A 73 -13.73 -7.60 -15.84
CA SER A 73 -14.69 -6.72 -16.51
C SER A 73 -13.98 -5.63 -17.31
N LYS A 74 -14.64 -5.11 -18.35
CA LYS A 74 -14.07 -4.05 -19.21
C LYS A 74 -13.75 -2.77 -18.42
N GLU A 75 -14.53 -2.49 -17.38
CA GLU A 75 -14.33 -1.34 -16.49
C GLU A 75 -12.97 -1.46 -15.80
N VAL A 76 -12.66 -2.61 -15.21
CA VAL A 76 -11.36 -2.86 -14.55
C VAL A 76 -10.22 -2.90 -15.57
N GLN A 77 -10.44 -3.52 -16.74
CA GLN A 77 -9.43 -3.54 -17.80
C GLN A 77 -9.09 -2.15 -18.37
N SER A 78 -9.97 -1.14 -18.18
CA SER A 78 -9.71 0.24 -18.58
C SER A 78 -8.74 0.97 -17.65
N GLU A 79 -8.49 0.44 -16.46
CA GLU A 79 -7.49 0.97 -15.55
C GLU A 79 -6.07 0.71 -16.06
N PRO A 80 -5.08 1.55 -15.71
CA PRO A 80 -3.70 1.31 -16.09
C PRO A 80 -3.22 -0.07 -15.60
N LYS A 81 -2.70 -0.90 -16.49
CA LYS A 81 -2.22 -2.25 -16.17
C LYS A 81 -1.24 -2.24 -14.98
N ILE A 82 -0.39 -1.22 -14.88
CA ILE A 82 0.56 -1.05 -13.79
C ILE A 82 -0.11 -0.90 -12.42
N ALA A 83 -1.37 -0.48 -12.37
CA ALA A 83 -2.14 -0.36 -11.13
C ALA A 83 -2.82 -1.68 -10.71
N LEU A 84 -2.88 -2.67 -11.61
CA LEU A 84 -3.58 -3.93 -11.41
C LEU A 84 -2.63 -5.13 -11.25
N ASP A 85 -1.56 -5.17 -12.06
CA ASP A 85 -0.70 -6.34 -12.26
C ASP A 85 0.23 -6.58 -11.06
N GLY A 86 -0.12 -7.55 -10.23
CA GLY A 86 0.66 -8.02 -9.09
C GLY A 86 1.69 -9.09 -9.42
N GLY A 87 1.89 -9.42 -10.71
CA GLY A 87 2.80 -10.47 -11.14
C GLY A 87 2.12 -11.82 -11.31
N LYS A 88 2.93 -12.86 -11.49
CA LYS A 88 2.44 -14.22 -11.84
C LYS A 88 1.40 -14.78 -10.85
N ASP A 89 1.58 -14.52 -9.57
CA ASP A 89 0.72 -14.98 -8.47
C ASP A 89 0.08 -13.83 -7.68
N GLY A 90 0.14 -12.61 -8.20
CA GLY A 90 -0.43 -11.42 -7.55
C GLY A 90 0.30 -10.97 -6.29
N LEU A 91 1.49 -11.50 -5.98
CA LEU A 91 2.16 -11.29 -4.69
C LEU A 91 3.48 -10.51 -4.79
N ASP A 92 3.90 -10.08 -5.98
CA ASP A 92 5.22 -9.48 -6.19
C ASP A 92 5.44 -8.20 -5.37
N PHE A 93 4.43 -7.35 -5.28
CA PHE A 93 4.52 -6.12 -4.50
C PHE A 93 4.56 -6.40 -2.99
N TYR A 94 3.81 -7.38 -2.50
CA TYR A 94 3.87 -7.74 -1.07
C TYR A 94 5.25 -8.25 -0.68
N ARG A 95 5.92 -9.03 -1.54
CA ARG A 95 7.31 -9.47 -1.32
C ARG A 95 8.26 -8.29 -1.22
N LYS A 96 8.19 -7.35 -2.20
CA LYS A 96 9.03 -6.14 -2.23
C LYS A 96 8.78 -5.24 -1.02
N ILE A 97 7.52 -5.04 -0.66
CA ILE A 97 7.14 -4.19 0.46
C ILE A 97 7.57 -4.84 1.79
N ALA A 98 7.40 -6.15 1.97
CA ALA A 98 7.85 -6.86 3.16
C ALA A 98 9.38 -6.85 3.31
N ASP A 99 10.13 -6.94 2.19
CA ASP A 99 11.60 -6.90 2.20
C ASP A 99 12.13 -5.53 2.63
N SER A 100 11.54 -4.47 2.11
CA SER A 100 12.07 -3.11 2.25
C SER A 100 11.39 -2.33 3.38
N GLY A 101 10.09 -2.52 3.58
CA GLY A 101 9.26 -1.69 4.46
C GLY A 101 9.75 -1.63 5.90
N SER A 102 10.28 -2.73 6.45
CA SER A 102 10.84 -2.75 7.80
C SER A 102 11.99 -1.75 8.01
N LYS A 103 12.71 -1.40 6.94
CA LYS A 103 13.79 -0.41 7.00
C LYS A 103 13.27 1.02 7.16
N TYR A 104 12.01 1.25 6.80
CA TYR A 104 11.36 2.56 6.81
C TYR A 104 10.35 2.72 7.97
N LEU A 105 10.15 1.69 8.80
CA LEU A 105 9.31 1.78 9.98
C LEU A 105 10.11 2.13 11.22
N ASN A 106 9.52 2.95 12.08
CA ASN A 106 9.96 3.15 13.45
C ASN A 106 9.80 1.84 14.25
N ARG A 107 10.48 1.73 15.39
CA ARG A 107 10.23 0.64 16.35
C ARG A 107 8.76 0.65 16.74
N GLN A 108 8.12 -0.52 16.75
CA GLN A 108 6.69 -0.70 16.96
C GLN A 108 5.78 -0.04 15.89
N GLY A 109 6.34 0.46 14.80
CA GLY A 109 5.57 0.96 13.66
C GLY A 109 4.78 -0.13 12.96
N TYR A 110 3.74 0.26 12.25
CA TYR A 110 2.80 -0.65 11.60
C TYR A 110 2.91 -0.63 10.07
N ILE A 111 2.65 -1.77 9.48
CA ILE A 111 2.35 -1.88 8.04
C ILE A 111 0.89 -2.30 7.87
N CYS A 112 0.18 -1.67 6.94
CA CYS A 112 -1.21 -1.95 6.59
C CYS A 112 -1.29 -2.17 5.08
N LEU A 113 -1.63 -3.37 4.65
CA LEU A 113 -1.66 -3.76 3.24
C LEU A 113 -3.07 -4.18 2.84
N GLU A 114 -3.67 -3.51 1.86
CA GLU A 114 -4.86 -4.04 1.20
C GLU A 114 -4.49 -5.31 0.43
N ILE A 115 -5.39 -6.30 0.45
CA ILE A 115 -5.19 -7.61 -0.18
C ILE A 115 -6.41 -8.04 -0.99
N GLY A 116 -6.19 -8.89 -1.98
CA GLY A 116 -7.26 -9.67 -2.59
C GLY A 116 -7.90 -10.62 -1.55
N TYR A 117 -9.21 -10.84 -1.67
CA TYR A 117 -10.00 -11.61 -0.70
C TYR A 117 -9.48 -13.03 -0.43
N ASN A 118 -8.72 -13.61 -1.33
CA ASN A 118 -8.13 -14.95 -1.25
C ASN A 118 -6.64 -14.95 -0.90
N GLN A 119 -6.01 -13.78 -0.67
CA GLN A 119 -4.55 -13.67 -0.51
C GLN A 119 -4.07 -13.66 0.95
N ARG A 120 -4.98 -13.66 1.93
CA ARG A 120 -4.65 -13.56 3.36
C ARG A 120 -3.52 -14.49 3.79
N ILE A 121 -3.63 -15.79 3.47
CA ILE A 121 -2.66 -16.81 3.93
C ILE A 121 -1.29 -16.53 3.32
N ALA A 122 -1.22 -16.27 2.02
CA ALA A 122 0.02 -16.04 1.30
C ALA A 122 0.74 -14.76 1.76
N VAL A 123 0.01 -13.65 1.91
CA VAL A 123 0.59 -12.38 2.36
C VAL A 123 1.03 -12.47 3.83
N ARG A 124 0.28 -13.16 4.69
CA ARG A 124 0.67 -13.45 6.06
C ARG A 124 1.99 -14.22 6.10
N GLN A 125 2.13 -15.30 5.33
CA GLN A 125 3.38 -16.08 5.25
C GLN A 125 4.56 -15.25 4.77
N ILE A 126 4.37 -14.36 3.80
CA ILE A 126 5.41 -13.44 3.33
C ILE A 126 5.94 -12.58 4.50
N LEU A 127 5.07 -12.03 5.31
CA LEU A 127 5.44 -11.20 6.47
C LEU A 127 6.11 -12.03 7.57
N GLU A 128 5.56 -13.19 7.93
CA GLU A 128 6.11 -14.11 8.95
C GLU A 128 7.54 -14.56 8.61
N ASN A 129 7.80 -14.84 7.34
CA ASN A 129 9.13 -15.26 6.87
C ASN A 129 10.20 -14.18 7.06
N LYS A 130 9.84 -12.92 7.22
CA LYS A 130 10.80 -11.84 7.49
C LYS A 130 11.22 -11.74 8.95
N LYS A 131 10.60 -12.47 9.88
CA LYS A 131 10.92 -12.52 11.34
C LYS A 131 10.97 -11.15 12.05
N ARG A 132 10.63 -10.08 11.35
CA ARG A 132 10.60 -8.70 11.86
C ARG A 132 9.19 -8.19 12.09
N TYR A 133 8.22 -8.85 11.46
CA TYR A 133 6.82 -8.51 11.60
C TYR A 133 6.17 -9.44 12.62
N VAL A 134 5.55 -8.82 13.61
CA VAL A 134 4.81 -9.49 14.69
C VAL A 134 3.36 -8.99 14.71
N ASN A 135 2.51 -9.56 15.53
CA ASN A 135 1.12 -9.14 15.69
C ASN A 135 0.36 -9.02 14.35
N ILE A 136 0.56 -10.04 13.48
CA ILE A 136 -0.04 -10.04 12.15
C ILE A 136 -1.53 -10.38 12.25
N ASN A 137 -2.38 -9.42 11.86
CA ASN A 137 -3.84 -9.53 11.89
C ASN A 137 -4.43 -9.32 10.51
N CYS A 138 -5.67 -9.78 10.31
CA CYS A 138 -6.45 -9.53 9.10
C CYS A 138 -7.77 -8.87 9.46
N ILE A 139 -8.09 -7.78 8.78
CA ILE A 139 -9.32 -7.02 8.91
C ILE A 139 -10.20 -7.32 7.70
N LYS A 140 -11.47 -7.58 7.95
CA LYS A 140 -12.46 -7.84 6.91
C LYS A 140 -13.12 -6.55 6.43
N ASP A 141 -13.57 -6.55 5.18
CA ASP A 141 -14.43 -5.49 4.65
C ASP A 141 -15.89 -5.64 5.15
N LEU A 142 -16.75 -4.70 4.77
CA LEU A 142 -18.16 -4.71 5.17
C LEU A 142 -18.95 -5.91 4.62
N CYS A 143 -18.44 -6.57 3.57
CA CYS A 143 -19.01 -7.79 3.00
C CYS A 143 -18.47 -9.07 3.65
N GLY A 144 -17.56 -8.95 4.62
CA GLY A 144 -16.97 -10.08 5.33
C GLY A 144 -15.77 -10.72 4.65
N ASN A 145 -15.27 -10.17 3.54
CA ASN A 145 -14.07 -10.66 2.87
C ASN A 145 -12.81 -10.18 3.58
N ASP A 146 -11.76 -10.99 3.56
CA ASP A 146 -10.44 -10.57 4.01
C ASP A 146 -9.96 -9.39 3.13
N ARG A 147 -9.58 -8.26 3.76
CA ARG A 147 -9.32 -7.03 2.99
C ARG A 147 -8.04 -6.31 3.36
N VAL A 148 -7.66 -6.26 4.63
CA VAL A 148 -6.44 -5.58 5.05
C VAL A 148 -5.64 -6.48 5.98
N ILE A 149 -4.36 -6.67 5.68
CA ILE A 149 -3.40 -7.25 6.62
C ILE A 149 -2.65 -6.13 7.30
N THR A 150 -2.59 -6.21 8.63
CA THR A 150 -1.78 -5.34 9.47
C THR A 150 -0.69 -6.15 10.15
N ALA A 151 0.50 -5.58 10.30
CA ALA A 151 1.58 -6.16 11.09
C ALA A 151 2.39 -5.06 11.76
N GLN A 152 3.05 -5.38 12.86
CA GLN A 152 3.88 -4.46 13.65
C GLN A 152 5.35 -4.86 13.54
N ILE A 153 6.25 -3.89 13.60
CA ILE A 153 7.69 -4.18 13.76
C ILE A 153 7.97 -4.57 15.22
N GLY A 154 8.58 -5.74 15.41
CA GLY A 154 9.01 -6.27 16.71
C GLY A 154 10.33 -5.69 17.21
#